data_e1c094308f33ea44acecc3730b0a41f8
#
_entry.id   e1c094308f33ea44acecc3730b0a41f8
#
_cell.length_a   1.000
_cell.length_b   1.000
_cell.length_c   1.000
_cell.angle_alpha   90.00
_cell.angle_beta   90.00
_cell.angle_gamma   90.00
#
_symmetry.space_group_name_H-M   'P 1'
#
loop_
_entity.id
_entity.type
_entity.pdbx_description
1 polymer ?
#
loop_
_entity_poly.entity_id
_entity_poly.type
_entity_poly.pdbx_seq_one_letter_code
_entity_poly.pdbx_strand_id
1 'polypeptide(L)'
;DELLTIKEASEWATGYLGKNVTTSNISYLIQYGRIKRFNGNGTTKISKKDLIEYYKSYNGYREISWKNRLGEDLNWALSFDQYKEAETTKHVHRLHPYKGKFIPQLVEYFLDSHTDNFKKAIYFKKGDIILDPFSGSGTTMVQTCELGMHAVGIDVSAFNTLIGNCKIAKYDLIDVQAEIYRITKRLKEFISDSHVPEFEERLLQALYGFNNMHFPVPEYKFKVKRNMINEEEYGAEKEKEFLPIFNELVRQYNIKLKQDTADSFLDRWYSQHLRDEIQCVFDEIKKIKNADTRNIISVILSRTIRSCRATT
;
A
#
# COMPACT_ATOMS: atom_id res chain seq x y z
N ASP A 1 11.61 37.12 1.97
CA ASP A 1 11.46 35.67 2.11
C ASP A 1 12.60 34.98 1.39
N GLU A 2 13.44 34.22 2.11
CA GLU A 2 14.54 33.46 1.53
C GLU A 2 13.98 32.27 0.76
N LEU A 3 14.28 32.18 -0.53
CA LEU A 3 13.86 31.09 -1.40
C LEU A 3 14.98 30.06 -1.52
N LEU A 4 14.74 28.85 -1.09
CA LEU A 4 15.66 27.73 -1.11
C LEU A 4 15.35 26.79 -2.29
N THR A 5 16.37 26.24 -2.92
CA THR A 5 16.23 25.08 -3.81
C THR A 5 15.85 23.85 -2.99
N ILE A 6 15.37 22.78 -3.63
CA ILE A 6 15.02 21.53 -2.95
C ILE A 6 16.22 20.97 -2.17
N LYS A 7 17.44 21.12 -2.71
CA LYS A 7 18.67 20.65 -2.04
C LYS A 7 18.99 21.49 -0.81
N GLU A 8 19.03 22.82 -0.93
CA GLU A 8 19.25 23.73 0.18
C GLU A 8 18.20 23.58 1.29
N ALA A 9 16.95 23.37 0.92
CA ALA A 9 15.85 23.11 1.84
C ALA A 9 16.02 21.79 2.60
N SER A 10 16.52 20.76 1.94
CA SER A 10 16.85 19.46 2.54
C SER A 10 17.99 19.60 3.55
N GLU A 11 19.06 20.29 3.18
CA GLU A 11 20.20 20.57 4.06
C GLU A 11 19.80 21.43 5.29
N TRP A 12 19.04 22.50 5.05
CA TRP A 12 18.51 23.35 6.11
C TRP A 12 17.59 22.58 7.05
N ALA A 13 16.64 21.78 6.52
CA ALA A 13 15.72 21.00 7.32
C ALA A 13 16.43 19.92 8.14
N THR A 14 17.48 19.32 7.60
CA THR A 14 18.34 18.37 8.32
C THR A 14 18.98 19.03 9.54
N GLY A 15 19.53 20.22 9.38
CA GLY A 15 20.12 20.98 10.50
C GLY A 15 19.07 21.46 11.51
N TYR A 16 17.90 21.93 11.01
CA TYR A 16 16.81 22.44 11.86
C TYR A 16 16.15 21.35 12.72
N LEU A 17 16.00 20.13 12.16
CA LEU A 17 15.33 19.02 12.82
C LEU A 17 16.30 18.08 13.57
N GLY A 18 17.62 18.22 13.36
CA GLY A 18 18.62 17.29 13.91
C GLY A 18 18.50 15.86 13.37
N LYS A 19 17.80 15.66 12.24
CA LYS A 19 17.63 14.36 11.59
C LYS A 19 17.77 14.49 10.08
N ASN A 20 18.18 13.42 9.39
CA ASN A 20 18.35 13.43 7.95
C ASN A 20 17.01 13.65 7.23
N VAL A 21 16.88 14.77 6.52
CA VAL A 21 15.76 15.10 5.64
C VAL A 21 16.25 15.07 4.21
N THR A 22 15.74 14.15 3.40
CA THR A 22 16.18 13.99 2.01
C THR A 22 15.48 14.98 1.07
N THR A 23 16.04 15.18 -0.12
CA THR A 23 15.39 15.96 -1.19
C THR A 23 14.01 15.38 -1.58
N SER A 24 13.85 14.06 -1.49
CA SER A 24 12.56 13.39 -1.71
C SER A 24 11.53 13.78 -0.64
N ASN A 25 11.92 13.96 0.62
CA ASN A 25 11.02 14.43 1.67
C ASN A 25 10.51 15.84 1.35
N ILE A 26 11.39 16.74 0.88
CA ILE A 26 11.00 18.11 0.48
C ILE A 26 10.08 18.09 -0.75
N SER A 27 10.41 17.28 -1.76
CA SER A 27 9.56 17.12 -2.95
C SER A 27 8.16 16.59 -2.59
N TYR A 28 8.08 15.67 -1.63
CA TYR A 28 6.81 15.19 -1.08
C TYR A 28 5.95 16.31 -0.50
N LEU A 29 6.55 17.24 0.28
CA LEU A 29 5.81 18.37 0.84
C LEU A 29 5.21 19.26 -0.24
N ILE A 30 5.91 19.45 -1.35
CA ILE A 30 5.42 20.19 -2.51
C ILE A 30 4.28 19.42 -3.18
N GLN A 31 4.51 18.14 -3.49
CA GLN A 31 3.57 17.28 -4.22
C GLN A 31 2.22 17.15 -3.50
N TYR A 32 2.24 17.13 -2.17
CA TYR A 32 1.03 17.04 -1.35
C TYR A 32 0.48 18.42 -0.91
N GLY A 33 0.93 19.52 -1.54
CA GLY A 33 0.42 20.87 -1.29
C GLY A 33 0.68 21.39 0.13
N ARG A 34 1.67 20.82 0.85
CA ARG A 34 2.04 21.24 2.21
C ARG A 34 2.77 22.57 2.21
N ILE A 35 3.62 22.79 1.22
CA ILE A 35 4.35 24.03 0.98
C ILE A 35 4.20 24.45 -0.48
N LYS A 36 4.25 25.77 -0.73
CA LYS A 36 4.13 26.33 -2.09
C LYS A 36 5.44 26.21 -2.85
N ARG A 37 5.37 25.83 -4.12
CA ARG A 37 6.52 25.92 -5.02
C ARG A 37 6.56 27.27 -5.73
N PHE A 38 7.78 27.74 -5.98
CA PHE A 38 8.07 28.89 -6.81
C PHE A 38 8.95 28.42 -7.96
N ASN A 39 8.54 28.67 -9.18
CA ASN A 39 9.32 28.34 -10.36
C ASN A 39 10.10 29.58 -10.80
N GLY A 40 11.41 29.46 -10.91
CA GLY A 40 12.28 30.50 -11.45
C GLY A 40 13.48 29.90 -12.17
N ASN A 41 13.78 30.33 -13.39
CA ASN A 41 14.94 29.91 -14.18
C ASN A 41 15.18 28.39 -14.23
N GLY A 42 14.12 27.60 -14.43
CA GLY A 42 14.21 26.15 -14.57
C GLY A 42 14.43 25.36 -13.27
N THR A 43 14.57 26.02 -12.11
CA THR A 43 14.73 25.35 -10.82
C THR A 43 13.51 25.59 -9.92
N THR A 44 13.05 24.52 -9.27
CA THR A 44 11.99 24.62 -8.24
C THR A 44 12.58 25.18 -6.95
N LYS A 45 11.98 26.26 -6.45
CA LYS A 45 12.33 26.89 -5.18
C LYS A 45 11.14 26.88 -4.22
N ILE A 46 11.40 26.91 -2.91
CA ILE A 46 10.40 26.99 -1.85
C ILE A 46 10.78 28.07 -0.84
N SER A 47 9.76 28.63 -0.17
CA SER A 47 9.96 29.61 0.89
C SER A 47 10.46 28.93 2.15
N LYS A 48 11.56 29.42 2.72
CA LYS A 48 12.06 28.99 4.02
C LYS A 48 11.05 29.26 5.13
N LYS A 49 10.31 30.36 5.02
CA LYS A 49 9.24 30.69 5.96
C LYS A 49 8.13 29.64 5.94
N ASP A 50 7.67 29.22 4.75
CA ASP A 50 6.64 28.17 4.62
C ASP A 50 7.13 26.84 5.21
N LEU A 51 8.42 26.53 5.03
CA LEU A 51 9.02 25.34 5.58
C LEU A 51 9.09 25.36 7.11
N ILE A 52 9.46 26.50 7.71
CA ILE A 52 9.43 26.71 9.15
C ILE A 52 8.02 26.58 9.70
N GLU A 53 7.04 27.21 9.03
CA GLU A 53 5.63 27.16 9.42
C GLU A 53 5.09 25.72 9.39
N TYR A 54 5.43 24.98 8.34
CA TYR A 54 5.08 23.56 8.24
C TYR A 54 5.65 22.73 9.41
N TYR A 55 6.94 22.85 9.70
CA TYR A 55 7.57 22.07 10.79
C TYR A 55 7.12 22.51 12.19
N LYS A 56 6.63 23.74 12.36
CA LYS A 56 5.98 24.20 13.59
C LYS A 56 4.51 23.78 13.68
N SER A 57 3.88 23.37 12.58
CA SER A 57 2.50 22.89 12.57
C SER A 57 2.36 21.55 13.32
N TYR A 58 1.12 21.20 13.69
CA TYR A 58 0.84 19.93 14.38
C TYR A 58 1.40 18.70 13.66
N ASN A 59 1.30 18.65 12.32
CA ASN A 59 1.79 17.53 11.53
C ASN A 59 3.33 17.44 11.51
N GLY A 60 4.02 18.56 11.37
CA GLY A 60 5.49 18.62 11.43
C GLY A 60 6.02 18.36 12.84
N TYR A 61 5.37 18.94 13.84
CA TYR A 61 5.75 18.80 15.25
C TYR A 61 5.54 17.37 15.79
N ARG A 62 4.54 16.66 15.32
CA ARG A 62 4.26 15.27 15.70
C ARG A 62 5.42 14.31 15.35
N GLU A 63 6.09 14.53 14.23
CA GLU A 63 7.23 13.71 13.81
C GLU A 63 8.47 13.92 14.67
N ILE A 64 8.60 15.10 15.31
CA ILE A 64 9.79 15.50 16.06
C ILE A 64 9.65 15.18 17.55
N SER A 65 8.45 15.39 18.12
CA SER A 65 8.30 15.53 19.57
C SER A 65 7.77 14.30 20.30
N TRP A 66 7.34 13.26 19.61
CA TRP A 66 6.73 12.11 20.30
C TRP A 66 7.74 11.35 21.19
N LYS A 67 8.98 11.18 20.74
CA LYS A 67 10.04 10.56 21.55
C LYS A 67 10.34 11.38 22.80
N ASN A 68 10.42 12.72 22.65
CA ASN A 68 10.69 13.63 23.77
C ASN A 68 9.53 13.70 24.78
N ARG A 69 8.29 13.38 24.35
CA ARG A 69 7.11 13.38 25.22
C ARG A 69 6.93 12.10 26.01
N LEU A 70 7.39 10.98 25.48
CA LEU A 70 7.21 9.67 26.11
C LEU A 70 8.28 9.35 27.16
N GLY A 71 9.38 10.14 27.20
CA GLY A 71 10.42 10.03 28.21
C GLY A 71 11.50 8.98 27.90
N GLU A 72 12.53 8.98 28.74
CA GLU A 72 13.70 8.09 28.62
C GLU A 72 13.50 6.73 29.33
N ASP A 73 12.42 6.57 30.07
CA ASP A 73 12.07 5.34 30.81
C ASP A 73 11.55 4.22 29.92
N LEU A 74 11.30 4.51 28.66
CA LEU A 74 10.87 3.52 27.67
C LEU A 74 12.07 2.80 27.03
N ASN A 75 11.91 1.51 26.80
CA ASN A 75 12.90 0.74 26.04
C ASN A 75 12.81 1.04 24.54
N TRP A 76 13.51 2.06 24.09
CA TRP A 76 13.54 2.50 22.69
C TRP A 76 14.16 1.47 21.75
N ALA A 77 14.91 0.48 22.23
CA ALA A 77 15.42 -0.62 21.42
C ALA A 77 14.26 -1.44 20.81
N LEU A 78 13.11 -1.51 21.49
CA LEU A 78 11.90 -2.18 21.01
C LEU A 78 11.03 -1.31 20.09
N SER A 79 11.43 -0.08 19.80
CA SER A 79 10.74 0.74 18.78
C SER A 79 11.06 0.27 17.36
N PHE A 80 12.21 -0.37 17.16
CA PHE A 80 12.72 -0.84 15.87
C PHE A 80 12.72 0.24 14.78
N ASP A 81 12.82 1.52 15.17
CA ASP A 81 12.76 2.67 14.26
C ASP A 81 13.99 2.80 13.34
N GLN A 82 15.05 2.06 13.62
CA GLN A 82 16.22 1.91 12.76
C GLN A 82 15.90 1.12 11.46
N TYR A 83 14.85 0.27 11.47
CA TYR A 83 14.50 -0.55 10.31
C TYR A 83 13.58 0.19 9.35
N LYS A 84 13.89 0.11 8.05
CA LYS A 84 13.03 0.62 6.98
C LYS A 84 11.87 -0.33 6.72
N GLU A 85 10.79 0.16 6.10
CA GLU A 85 9.64 -0.67 5.71
C GLU A 85 10.05 -1.90 4.87
N ALA A 86 11.07 -1.74 4.01
CA ALA A 86 11.63 -2.84 3.22
C ALA A 86 12.16 -3.99 4.08
N GLU A 87 12.70 -3.70 5.25
CA GLU A 87 13.28 -4.69 6.18
C GLU A 87 12.20 -5.28 7.10
N THR A 88 11.24 -4.45 7.54
CA THR A 88 10.12 -4.92 8.38
C THR A 88 9.08 -5.73 7.61
N THR A 89 9.15 -5.72 6.28
CA THR A 89 8.29 -6.48 5.38
C THR A 89 9.09 -7.40 4.46
N LYS A 90 10.30 -7.80 4.87
CA LYS A 90 11.20 -8.68 4.07
C LYS A 90 10.54 -10.01 3.71
N HIS A 91 11.05 -10.64 2.64
CA HIS A 91 10.69 -12.01 2.23
C HIS A 91 9.17 -12.23 2.10
N VAL A 92 8.69 -13.35 2.62
CA VAL A 92 7.29 -13.79 2.57
C VAL A 92 6.32 -12.89 3.35
N HIS A 93 6.84 -11.99 4.22
CA HIS A 93 6.00 -11.05 4.95
C HIS A 93 5.29 -10.04 4.06
N ARG A 94 5.72 -9.88 2.79
CA ARG A 94 5.06 -9.08 1.75
C ARG A 94 3.97 -9.81 0.99
N LEU A 95 3.82 -11.11 1.17
CA LEU A 95 2.89 -11.92 0.39
C LEU A 95 1.48 -11.33 0.38
N HIS A 96 0.97 -10.97 1.54
CA HIS A 96 -0.32 -10.33 1.68
C HIS A 96 -0.28 -9.21 2.72
N PRO A 97 -0.90 -8.03 2.45
CA PRO A 97 -0.98 -6.94 3.42
C PRO A 97 -1.92 -7.34 4.59
N TYR A 98 -1.40 -7.21 5.81
CA TYR A 98 -2.15 -7.45 7.04
C TYR A 98 -1.79 -6.36 8.05
N LYS A 99 -2.78 -5.56 8.46
CA LYS A 99 -2.52 -4.35 9.26
C LYS A 99 -2.16 -4.63 10.72
N GLY A 100 -2.57 -5.71 11.29
CA GLY A 100 -2.37 -6.05 12.70
C GLY A 100 -1.15 -6.93 12.99
N LYS A 101 -0.23 -7.13 12.03
CA LYS A 101 0.92 -8.01 12.24
C LYS A 101 2.06 -7.32 13.00
N PHE A 102 2.76 -8.08 13.80
CA PHE A 102 4.07 -7.69 14.32
C PHE A 102 5.09 -7.59 13.18
N ILE A 103 6.09 -6.75 13.36
CA ILE A 103 7.27 -6.78 12.50
C ILE A 103 8.09 -8.05 12.82
N PRO A 104 8.74 -8.67 11.82
CA PRO A 104 9.54 -9.88 12.03
C PRO A 104 10.60 -9.73 13.12
N GLN A 105 11.26 -8.57 13.17
CA GLN A 105 12.31 -8.26 14.12
C GLN A 105 11.85 -8.30 15.60
N LEU A 106 10.59 -7.89 15.86
CA LEU A 106 10.03 -7.97 17.20
C LEU A 106 9.83 -9.45 17.63
N VAL A 107 9.33 -10.27 16.73
CA VAL A 107 9.14 -11.70 17.01
C VAL A 107 10.49 -12.39 17.18
N GLU A 108 11.44 -12.12 16.27
CA GLU A 108 12.80 -12.64 16.34
C GLU A 108 13.49 -12.28 17.65
N TYR A 109 13.33 -11.03 18.12
CA TYR A 109 13.86 -10.56 19.40
C TYR A 109 13.48 -11.46 20.57
N PHE A 110 12.24 -11.95 20.63
CA PHE A 110 11.81 -12.83 21.73
C PHE A 110 12.20 -14.30 21.52
N LEU A 111 12.34 -14.73 20.27
CA LEU A 111 12.60 -16.14 19.93
C LEU A 111 14.10 -16.48 19.86
N ASP A 112 14.96 -15.53 19.52
CA ASP A 112 16.40 -15.77 19.35
C ASP A 112 17.15 -16.01 20.67
N SER A 113 18.45 -16.28 20.56
CA SER A 113 19.31 -16.61 21.71
C SER A 113 20.03 -15.43 22.32
N HIS A 114 19.78 -14.15 21.89
CA HIS A 114 20.43 -13.01 22.53
C HIS A 114 19.81 -12.67 23.89
N THR A 115 20.57 -11.99 24.70
CA THR A 115 20.12 -11.38 25.97
C THR A 115 20.58 -9.94 26.06
N ASP A 116 19.78 -9.10 26.68
CA ASP A 116 20.10 -7.68 26.91
C ASP A 116 19.53 -7.16 28.25
N ASN A 117 19.43 -5.85 28.40
CA ASN A 117 18.89 -5.24 29.62
C ASN A 117 17.40 -5.51 29.85
N PHE A 118 16.65 -5.88 28.81
CA PHE A 118 15.22 -6.21 28.88
C PHE A 118 14.99 -7.73 28.85
N LYS A 119 15.55 -8.43 27.85
CA LYS A 119 15.47 -9.90 27.73
C LYS A 119 16.59 -10.55 28.54
N LYS A 120 16.30 -10.95 29.78
CA LYS A 120 17.29 -11.49 30.73
C LYS A 120 17.61 -12.97 30.54
N ALA A 121 16.84 -13.69 29.76
CA ALA A 121 17.00 -15.12 29.54
C ALA A 121 16.68 -15.52 28.10
N ILE A 122 17.29 -16.61 27.67
CA ILE A 122 16.94 -17.30 26.43
C ILE A 122 15.72 -18.16 26.72
N TYR A 123 14.59 -17.86 26.08
CA TYR A 123 13.34 -18.55 26.34
C TYR A 123 13.17 -19.83 25.49
N PHE A 124 13.75 -19.83 24.30
CA PHE A 124 13.56 -20.88 23.31
C PHE A 124 14.88 -21.30 22.67
N LYS A 125 14.93 -22.53 22.20
CA LYS A 125 16.11 -23.10 21.53
C LYS A 125 15.66 -23.84 20.27
N LYS A 126 16.62 -24.09 19.39
CA LYS A 126 16.39 -24.85 18.16
C LYS A 126 15.72 -26.21 18.46
N GLY A 127 14.65 -26.50 17.72
CA GLY A 127 13.83 -27.71 17.87
C GLY A 127 12.64 -27.58 18.83
N ASP A 128 12.52 -26.47 19.57
CA ASP A 128 11.34 -26.20 20.40
C ASP A 128 10.09 -25.99 19.55
N ILE A 129 8.92 -26.16 20.16
CA ILE A 129 7.61 -25.94 19.53
C ILE A 129 7.02 -24.65 20.10
N ILE A 130 6.78 -23.68 19.23
CA ILE A 130 6.19 -22.37 19.56
C ILE A 130 4.71 -22.38 19.21
N LEU A 131 3.86 -22.05 20.18
CA LEU A 131 2.42 -21.85 19.99
C LEU A 131 2.10 -20.36 19.89
N ASP A 132 1.48 -19.95 18.79
CA ASP A 132 0.86 -18.62 18.65
C ASP A 132 -0.66 -18.79 18.54
N PRO A 133 -1.42 -18.52 19.61
CA PRO A 133 -2.88 -18.67 19.62
C PRO A 133 -3.62 -17.58 18.84
N PHE A 134 -2.92 -16.56 18.34
CA PHE A 134 -3.45 -15.43 17.56
C PHE A 134 -2.56 -15.14 16.35
N SER A 135 -2.26 -16.18 15.58
CA SER A 135 -1.18 -16.17 14.57
C SER A 135 -1.37 -15.15 13.43
N GLY A 136 -2.58 -14.64 13.24
CA GLY A 136 -2.86 -13.68 12.18
C GLY A 136 -2.35 -14.18 10.83
N SER A 137 -1.56 -13.34 10.16
CA SER A 137 -0.93 -13.71 8.88
C SER A 137 0.37 -14.52 9.02
N GLY A 138 0.65 -15.11 10.20
CA GLY A 138 1.73 -16.07 10.40
C GLY A 138 3.14 -15.49 10.55
N THR A 139 3.31 -14.29 11.11
CA THR A 139 4.65 -13.72 11.33
C THR A 139 5.46 -14.58 12.30
N THR A 140 4.86 -14.99 13.41
CA THR A 140 5.50 -15.88 14.39
C THR A 140 5.90 -17.20 13.76
N MET A 141 5.03 -17.81 12.95
CA MET A 141 5.34 -19.09 12.30
C MET A 141 6.55 -19.00 11.39
N VAL A 142 6.66 -17.92 10.59
CA VAL A 142 7.80 -17.70 9.71
C VAL A 142 9.09 -17.55 10.50
N GLN A 143 9.13 -16.65 11.49
CA GLN A 143 10.33 -16.40 12.29
C GLN A 143 10.76 -17.64 13.11
N THR A 144 9.79 -18.39 13.63
CA THR A 144 10.04 -19.68 14.29
C THR A 144 10.75 -20.66 13.36
N CYS A 145 10.25 -20.81 12.13
CA CYS A 145 10.87 -21.69 11.13
C CYS A 145 12.28 -21.21 10.71
N GLU A 146 12.47 -19.88 10.53
CA GLU A 146 13.79 -19.30 10.21
C GLU A 146 14.83 -19.61 11.29
N LEU A 147 14.42 -19.62 12.57
CA LEU A 147 15.29 -19.93 13.70
C LEU A 147 15.45 -21.45 13.96
N GLY A 148 14.87 -22.30 13.12
CA GLY A 148 14.99 -23.76 13.22
C GLY A 148 14.16 -24.39 14.34
N MET A 149 13.07 -23.76 14.71
CA MET A 149 12.05 -24.26 15.65
C MET A 149 10.80 -24.68 14.90
N HIS A 150 9.85 -25.31 15.60
CA HIS A 150 8.54 -25.70 15.08
C HIS A 150 7.47 -24.73 15.53
N ALA A 151 6.49 -24.45 14.69
CA ALA A 151 5.41 -23.51 15.01
C ALA A 151 4.02 -24.16 14.89
N VAL A 152 3.15 -23.81 15.82
CA VAL A 152 1.71 -24.06 15.75
C VAL A 152 1.01 -22.71 15.85
N GLY A 153 0.28 -22.34 14.79
CA GLY A 153 -0.51 -21.09 14.75
C GLY A 153 -1.99 -21.38 14.77
N ILE A 154 -2.74 -20.63 15.57
CA ILE A 154 -4.21 -20.68 15.61
C ILE A 154 -4.74 -19.30 15.24
N ASP A 155 -5.75 -19.26 14.37
CA ASP A 155 -6.48 -18.03 14.04
C ASP A 155 -7.95 -18.34 13.75
N VAL A 156 -8.85 -17.42 14.11
CA VAL A 156 -10.29 -17.55 13.85
C VAL A 156 -10.64 -17.38 12.38
N SER A 157 -9.77 -16.71 11.61
CA SER A 157 -9.95 -16.50 10.18
C SER A 157 -9.28 -17.59 9.37
N ALA A 158 -10.07 -18.41 8.68
CA ALA A 158 -9.55 -19.39 7.73
C ALA A 158 -8.63 -18.78 6.66
N PHE A 159 -8.90 -17.53 6.27
CA PHE A 159 -8.06 -16.82 5.30
C PHE A 159 -6.69 -16.43 5.89
N ASN A 160 -6.64 -16.02 7.15
CA ASN A 160 -5.36 -15.77 7.82
C ASN A 160 -4.54 -17.04 7.95
N THR A 161 -5.18 -18.16 8.32
CA THR A 161 -4.54 -19.47 8.36
C THR A 161 -4.00 -19.88 6.99
N LEU A 162 -4.77 -19.64 5.92
CA LEU A 162 -4.30 -19.86 4.55
C LEU A 162 -3.05 -19.04 4.22
N ILE A 163 -3.04 -17.73 4.54
CA ILE A 163 -1.87 -16.87 4.32
C ILE A 163 -0.66 -17.38 5.10
N GLY A 164 -0.83 -17.73 6.38
CA GLY A 164 0.22 -18.26 7.23
C GLY A 164 0.83 -19.55 6.65
N ASN A 165 -0.01 -20.49 6.26
CA ASN A 165 0.43 -21.75 5.63
C ASN A 165 1.15 -21.50 4.31
N CYS A 166 0.65 -20.59 3.46
CA CYS A 166 1.33 -20.21 2.22
C CYS A 166 2.72 -19.62 2.45
N LYS A 167 2.98 -18.94 3.56
CA LYS A 167 4.29 -18.36 3.85
C LYS A 167 5.36 -19.38 4.21
N ILE A 168 4.97 -20.51 4.78
CA ILE A 168 5.90 -21.56 5.24
C ILE A 168 5.91 -22.80 4.35
N ALA A 169 5.01 -22.89 3.37
CA ALA A 169 4.95 -24.00 2.43
C ALA A 169 6.14 -24.01 1.46
N LYS A 170 6.44 -25.18 0.94
CA LYS A 170 7.42 -25.37 -0.14
C LYS A 170 6.69 -25.44 -1.47
N TYR A 171 7.17 -24.69 -2.44
CA TYR A 171 6.56 -24.60 -3.76
C TYR A 171 7.48 -25.16 -4.85
N ASP A 172 6.90 -25.85 -5.83
CA ASP A 172 7.49 -25.98 -7.14
C ASP A 172 7.24 -24.66 -7.91
N LEU A 173 8.28 -23.86 -8.02
CA LEU A 173 8.17 -22.55 -8.68
C LEU A 173 7.88 -22.67 -10.18
N ILE A 174 8.26 -23.78 -10.81
CA ILE A 174 7.98 -24.05 -12.24
C ILE A 174 6.49 -24.28 -12.41
N ASP A 175 5.88 -25.10 -11.54
CA ASP A 175 4.42 -25.33 -11.53
C ASP A 175 3.65 -24.03 -11.29
N VAL A 176 4.05 -23.25 -10.28
CA VAL A 176 3.44 -21.94 -9.98
C VAL A 176 3.52 -20.99 -11.19
N GLN A 177 4.67 -20.89 -11.84
CA GLN A 177 4.87 -20.03 -13.01
C GLN A 177 4.03 -20.50 -14.20
N ALA A 178 3.96 -21.80 -14.44
CA ALA A 178 3.16 -22.39 -15.53
C ALA A 178 1.67 -22.07 -15.34
N GLU A 179 1.16 -22.23 -14.11
CA GLU A 179 -0.24 -21.94 -13.82
C GLU A 179 -0.56 -20.42 -13.89
N ILE A 180 0.34 -19.55 -13.42
CA ILE A 180 0.19 -18.09 -13.58
C ILE A 180 0.15 -17.73 -15.08
N TYR A 181 1.04 -18.31 -15.89
CA TYR A 181 1.05 -18.06 -17.34
C TYR A 181 -0.26 -18.52 -18.01
N ARG A 182 -0.72 -19.74 -17.68
CA ARG A 182 -1.99 -20.29 -18.19
C ARG A 182 -3.17 -19.39 -17.86
N ILE A 183 -3.29 -18.99 -16.59
CA ILE A 183 -4.37 -18.10 -16.11
C ILE A 183 -4.28 -16.74 -16.79
N THR A 184 -3.10 -16.15 -16.87
CA THR A 184 -2.89 -14.84 -17.50
C THR A 184 -3.25 -14.89 -18.99
N LYS A 185 -2.86 -15.96 -19.69
CA LYS A 185 -3.23 -16.15 -21.10
C LYS A 185 -4.74 -16.21 -21.26
N ARG A 186 -5.41 -17.02 -20.43
CA ARG A 186 -6.89 -17.15 -20.48
C ARG A 186 -7.59 -15.83 -20.17
N LEU A 187 -7.12 -15.08 -19.18
CA LEU A 187 -7.65 -13.76 -18.87
C LEU A 187 -7.48 -12.78 -20.02
N LYS A 188 -6.31 -12.76 -20.67
CA LYS A 188 -6.09 -11.90 -21.84
C LYS A 188 -7.02 -12.24 -23.01
N GLU A 189 -7.24 -13.52 -23.28
CA GLU A 189 -8.23 -13.97 -24.28
C GLU A 189 -9.63 -13.47 -23.90
N PHE A 190 -10.02 -13.64 -22.65
CA PHE A 190 -11.33 -13.18 -22.15
C PHE A 190 -11.52 -11.67 -22.31
N ILE A 191 -10.49 -10.88 -21.97
CA ILE A 191 -10.52 -9.40 -22.08
C ILE A 191 -10.52 -8.97 -23.54
N SER A 192 -9.74 -9.62 -24.42
CA SER A 192 -9.65 -9.26 -25.84
C SER A 192 -10.97 -9.43 -26.59
N ASP A 193 -11.86 -10.28 -26.10
CA ASP A 193 -13.20 -10.48 -26.67
C ASP A 193 -14.19 -9.37 -26.25
N SER A 194 -13.75 -8.40 -25.42
CA SER A 194 -14.56 -7.29 -24.93
C SER A 194 -14.07 -5.94 -25.47
N HIS A 195 -14.94 -4.92 -25.51
CA HIS A 195 -14.59 -3.54 -25.85
C HIS A 195 -14.08 -2.73 -24.64
N VAL A 196 -13.86 -3.39 -23.51
CA VAL A 196 -13.42 -2.73 -22.26
C VAL A 196 -12.04 -2.10 -22.40
N PRO A 197 -11.02 -2.74 -23.01
CA PRO A 197 -9.70 -2.14 -23.14
C PRO A 197 -9.69 -0.81 -23.90
N GLU A 198 -10.39 -0.74 -25.01
CA GLU A 198 -10.51 0.48 -25.81
C GLU A 198 -11.28 1.58 -25.08
N PHE A 199 -12.32 1.20 -24.35
CA PHE A 199 -13.07 2.12 -23.50
C PHE A 199 -12.16 2.69 -22.40
N GLU A 200 -11.42 1.85 -21.66
CA GLU A 200 -10.54 2.28 -20.60
C GLU A 200 -9.42 3.20 -21.11
N GLU A 201 -8.81 2.88 -22.23
CA GLU A 201 -7.80 3.74 -22.84
C GLU A 201 -8.36 5.14 -23.16
N ARG A 202 -9.54 5.20 -23.77
CA ARG A 202 -10.19 6.47 -24.10
C ARG A 202 -10.65 7.23 -22.88
N LEU A 203 -11.16 6.53 -21.88
CA LEU A 203 -11.54 7.12 -20.59
C LEU A 203 -10.33 7.72 -19.88
N LEU A 204 -9.21 6.99 -19.81
CA LEU A 204 -7.97 7.48 -19.22
C LEU A 204 -7.43 8.72 -19.94
N GLN A 205 -7.46 8.74 -21.26
CA GLN A 205 -7.07 9.91 -22.06
C GLN A 205 -7.95 11.13 -21.75
N ALA A 206 -9.26 10.93 -21.69
CA ALA A 206 -10.22 11.99 -21.38
C ALA A 206 -10.04 12.50 -19.93
N LEU A 207 -9.89 11.60 -18.95
CA LEU A 207 -9.62 11.94 -17.55
C LEU A 207 -8.29 12.66 -17.38
N TYR A 208 -7.23 12.22 -18.06
CA TYR A 208 -5.94 12.89 -17.99
C TYR A 208 -6.02 14.33 -18.49
N GLY A 209 -6.65 14.55 -19.63
CA GLY A 209 -6.86 15.90 -20.18
C GLY A 209 -7.69 16.78 -19.24
N PHE A 210 -8.80 16.25 -18.73
CA PHE A 210 -9.70 16.94 -17.81
C PHE A 210 -9.02 17.28 -16.49
N ASN A 211 -8.31 16.33 -15.90
CA ASN A 211 -7.62 16.52 -14.64
C ASN A 211 -6.45 17.53 -14.74
N ASN A 212 -5.71 17.53 -15.84
CA ASN A 212 -4.67 18.54 -16.05
C ASN A 212 -5.23 19.95 -16.16
N MET A 213 -6.43 20.10 -16.70
CA MET A 213 -7.10 21.39 -16.83
C MET A 213 -7.69 21.88 -15.50
N HIS A 214 -8.38 21.02 -14.77
CA HIS A 214 -9.18 21.41 -13.59
C HIS A 214 -8.49 21.13 -12.24
N PHE A 215 -7.61 20.12 -12.17
CA PHE A 215 -6.94 19.68 -10.95
C PHE A 215 -5.40 19.66 -11.07
N PRO A 216 -4.76 20.72 -11.59
CA PRO A 216 -3.31 20.72 -11.79
C PRO A 216 -2.56 20.59 -10.46
N VAL A 217 -1.69 19.57 -10.36
CA VAL A 217 -0.84 19.32 -9.18
C VAL A 217 0.53 20.00 -9.41
N PRO A 218 1.07 20.73 -8.41
CA PRO A 218 0.66 20.82 -7.00
C PRO A 218 -0.31 21.97 -6.69
N GLU A 219 -0.61 22.84 -7.66
CA GLU A 219 -1.34 24.12 -7.45
C GLU A 219 -2.73 23.90 -6.86
N TYR A 220 -3.47 22.92 -7.37
CA TYR A 220 -4.80 22.56 -6.86
C TYR A 220 -4.73 22.13 -5.38
N LYS A 221 -3.84 21.19 -5.05
CA LYS A 221 -3.69 20.70 -3.66
C LYS A 221 -3.25 21.80 -2.70
N PHE A 222 -2.43 22.73 -3.17
CA PHE A 222 -2.04 23.89 -2.37
C PHE A 222 -3.24 24.78 -2.04
N LYS A 223 -4.12 25.08 -3.02
CA LYS A 223 -5.31 25.90 -2.83
C LYS A 223 -6.31 25.23 -1.86
N VAL A 224 -6.53 23.93 -2.01
CA VAL A 224 -7.40 23.15 -1.10
C VAL A 224 -6.86 23.19 0.33
N LYS A 225 -5.56 22.95 0.53
CA LYS A 225 -4.93 22.99 1.87
C LYS A 225 -5.01 24.34 2.58
N ARG A 226 -5.15 25.42 1.82
CA ARG A 226 -5.31 26.81 2.33
C ARG A 226 -6.76 27.26 2.40
N ASN A 227 -7.72 26.35 2.21
CA ASN A 227 -9.16 26.66 2.17
C ASN A 227 -9.53 27.76 1.14
N MET A 228 -8.74 27.86 0.05
CA MET A 228 -9.03 28.77 -1.06
C MET A 228 -10.03 28.17 -2.05
N ILE A 229 -10.19 26.84 -2.01
CA ILE A 229 -11.15 26.05 -2.78
C ILE A 229 -11.81 25.09 -1.79
N ASN A 230 -13.15 25.02 -1.81
CA ASN A 230 -13.90 23.95 -1.18
C ASN A 230 -13.79 22.71 -2.09
N GLU A 231 -13.09 21.67 -1.64
CA GLU A 231 -12.80 20.47 -2.43
C GLU A 231 -14.07 19.72 -2.85
N GLU A 232 -15.05 19.61 -1.95
CA GLU A 232 -16.31 18.90 -2.22
C GLU A 232 -17.18 19.64 -3.25
N GLU A 233 -17.37 20.95 -3.10
CA GLU A 233 -18.18 21.74 -4.03
C GLU A 233 -17.53 21.80 -5.42
N TYR A 234 -16.22 22.05 -5.48
CA TYR A 234 -15.48 22.11 -6.73
C TYR A 234 -15.47 20.74 -7.43
N GLY A 235 -15.27 19.65 -6.68
CA GLY A 235 -15.31 18.29 -7.19
C GLY A 235 -16.69 17.95 -7.78
N ALA A 236 -17.78 18.26 -7.07
CA ALA A 236 -19.14 18.02 -7.53
C ALA A 236 -19.52 18.85 -8.79
N GLU A 237 -18.99 20.06 -8.91
CA GLU A 237 -19.15 20.90 -10.12
C GLU A 237 -18.45 20.24 -11.32
N LYS A 238 -17.18 19.84 -11.15
CA LYS A 238 -16.37 19.25 -12.21
C LYS A 238 -16.82 17.83 -12.58
N GLU A 239 -17.37 17.07 -11.65
CA GLU A 239 -18.03 15.81 -11.94
C GLU A 239 -19.18 16.00 -12.93
N LYS A 240 -20.06 16.98 -12.73
CA LYS A 240 -21.15 17.31 -13.64
C LYS A 240 -20.67 17.68 -15.04
N GLU A 241 -19.52 18.33 -15.16
CA GLU A 241 -18.92 18.68 -16.44
C GLU A 241 -18.32 17.45 -17.14
N PHE A 242 -17.78 16.48 -16.39
CA PHE A 242 -17.20 15.26 -16.97
C PHE A 242 -18.23 14.19 -17.33
N LEU A 243 -19.34 14.09 -16.58
CA LEU A 243 -20.38 13.07 -16.80
C LEU A 243 -20.87 12.93 -18.26
N PRO A 244 -21.10 14.00 -19.03
CA PRO A 244 -21.47 13.87 -20.45
C PRO A 244 -20.41 13.14 -21.28
N ILE A 245 -19.12 13.42 -21.03
CA ILE A 245 -17.99 12.78 -21.73
C ILE A 245 -17.98 11.27 -21.39
N PHE A 246 -18.09 10.96 -20.10
CA PHE A 246 -18.16 9.57 -19.63
C PHE A 246 -19.33 8.81 -20.25
N ASN A 247 -20.53 9.38 -20.21
CA ASN A 247 -21.74 8.74 -20.75
C ASN A 247 -21.66 8.52 -22.26
N GLU A 248 -20.99 9.40 -22.99
CA GLU A 248 -20.76 9.22 -24.43
C GLU A 248 -19.83 8.03 -24.68
N LEU A 249 -18.71 7.92 -23.94
CA LEU A 249 -17.82 6.77 -24.06
C LEU A 249 -18.52 5.46 -23.69
N VAL A 250 -19.33 5.44 -22.63
CA VAL A 250 -20.12 4.26 -22.24
C VAL A 250 -21.04 3.81 -23.38
N ARG A 251 -21.71 4.75 -24.05
CA ARG A 251 -22.57 4.43 -25.20
C ARG A 251 -21.76 3.94 -26.40
N GLN A 252 -20.67 4.62 -26.72
CA GLN A 252 -19.82 4.29 -27.87
C GLN A 252 -19.28 2.86 -27.80
N TYR A 253 -18.84 2.43 -26.59
CA TYR A 253 -18.24 1.12 -26.37
C TYR A 253 -19.22 0.08 -25.80
N ASN A 254 -20.50 0.43 -25.67
CA ASN A 254 -21.57 -0.44 -25.15
C ASN A 254 -21.21 -1.06 -23.78
N ILE A 255 -20.68 -0.24 -22.86
CA ILE A 255 -20.25 -0.70 -21.54
C ILE A 255 -21.45 -0.90 -20.62
N LYS A 256 -21.55 -2.06 -19.99
CA LYS A 256 -22.54 -2.34 -18.94
C LYS A 256 -22.11 -1.70 -17.62
N LEU A 257 -22.76 -0.61 -17.23
CA LEU A 257 -22.53 0.04 -15.93
C LEU A 257 -23.35 -0.58 -14.79
N LYS A 258 -24.57 -1.06 -15.14
CA LYS A 258 -25.49 -1.61 -14.15
C LYS A 258 -25.08 -3.04 -13.79
N GLN A 259 -24.99 -3.32 -12.52
CA GLN A 259 -24.65 -4.64 -12.00
C GLN A 259 -25.89 -5.54 -12.00
N ASP A 260 -25.69 -6.81 -12.38
CA ASP A 260 -26.80 -7.79 -12.51
C ASP A 260 -27.21 -8.40 -11.15
N THR A 261 -26.44 -8.17 -10.06
CA THR A 261 -26.69 -8.73 -8.73
C THR A 261 -26.86 -7.66 -7.68
N ALA A 262 -27.81 -7.89 -6.76
CA ALA A 262 -28.14 -6.95 -5.72
C ALA A 262 -27.16 -7.00 -4.54
N ASP A 263 -26.51 -5.89 -4.25
CA ASP A 263 -26.03 -5.46 -2.94
C ASP A 263 -24.99 -6.36 -2.22
N SER A 264 -24.22 -7.16 -2.96
CA SER A 264 -23.07 -7.85 -2.37
C SER A 264 -21.90 -6.89 -2.11
N PHE A 265 -20.97 -7.26 -1.22
CA PHE A 265 -19.74 -6.49 -1.00
C PHE A 265 -18.96 -6.24 -2.30
N LEU A 266 -18.92 -7.23 -3.20
CA LEU A 266 -18.23 -7.09 -4.48
C LEU A 266 -18.93 -6.09 -5.40
N ASP A 267 -20.27 -6.02 -5.37
CA ASP A 267 -21.05 -5.09 -6.18
C ASP A 267 -20.76 -3.63 -5.86
N ARG A 268 -20.44 -3.33 -4.61
CA ARG A 268 -20.12 -1.98 -4.14
C ARG A 268 -18.72 -1.51 -4.54
N TRP A 269 -17.77 -2.42 -4.72
CA TRP A 269 -16.36 -2.09 -4.88
C TRP A 269 -15.82 -2.35 -6.29
N TYR A 270 -16.53 -3.12 -7.13
CA TYR A 270 -16.03 -3.53 -8.44
C TYR A 270 -17.10 -3.32 -9.50
N SER A 271 -16.72 -2.74 -10.65
CA SER A 271 -17.56 -2.66 -11.84
C SER A 271 -17.84 -4.06 -12.38
N GLN A 272 -18.92 -4.21 -13.19
CA GLN A 272 -19.34 -5.52 -13.68
C GLN A 272 -18.24 -6.22 -14.47
N HIS A 273 -17.56 -5.53 -15.38
CA HIS A 273 -16.48 -6.14 -16.16
C HIS A 273 -15.32 -6.65 -15.29
N LEU A 274 -14.92 -5.92 -14.26
CA LEU A 274 -13.89 -6.38 -13.32
C LEU A 274 -14.36 -7.60 -12.52
N ARG A 275 -15.63 -7.69 -12.19
CA ARG A 275 -16.18 -8.87 -11.51
C ARG A 275 -16.14 -10.10 -12.41
N ASP A 276 -16.47 -9.93 -13.69
CA ASP A 276 -16.43 -11.00 -14.68
C ASP A 276 -14.98 -11.49 -14.91
N GLU A 277 -14.03 -10.58 -14.96
CA GLU A 277 -12.58 -10.90 -15.00
C GLU A 277 -12.11 -11.63 -13.73
N ILE A 278 -12.48 -11.14 -12.54
CA ILE A 278 -12.18 -11.80 -11.27
C ILE A 278 -12.77 -13.21 -11.24
N GLN A 279 -14.02 -13.37 -11.71
CA GLN A 279 -14.66 -14.67 -11.75
C GLN A 279 -13.97 -15.61 -12.74
N CYS A 280 -13.57 -15.12 -13.91
CA CYS A 280 -12.78 -15.89 -14.87
C CYS A 280 -11.49 -16.42 -14.24
N VAL A 281 -10.71 -15.57 -13.56
CA VAL A 281 -9.49 -15.98 -12.87
C VAL A 281 -9.79 -16.98 -11.76
N PHE A 282 -10.85 -16.75 -11.00
CA PHE A 282 -11.24 -17.65 -9.89
C PHE A 282 -11.59 -19.05 -10.39
N ASP A 283 -12.30 -19.15 -11.52
CA ASP A 283 -12.66 -20.43 -12.13
C ASP A 283 -11.44 -21.16 -12.72
N GLU A 284 -10.44 -20.43 -13.22
CA GLU A 284 -9.17 -21.01 -13.65
C GLU A 284 -8.34 -21.51 -12.47
N ILE A 285 -8.33 -20.81 -11.35
CA ILE A 285 -7.63 -21.25 -10.11
C ILE A 285 -8.22 -22.57 -9.59
N LYS A 286 -9.55 -22.74 -9.62
CA LYS A 286 -10.21 -23.99 -9.21
C LYS A 286 -9.75 -25.23 -9.99
N LYS A 287 -9.27 -25.04 -11.23
CA LYS A 287 -8.76 -26.15 -12.08
C LYS A 287 -7.36 -26.61 -11.69
N ILE A 288 -6.62 -25.86 -10.87
CA ILE A 288 -5.27 -26.20 -10.42
C ILE A 288 -5.34 -27.44 -9.54
N LYS A 289 -4.61 -28.48 -9.93
CA LYS A 289 -4.61 -29.77 -9.21
C LYS A 289 -3.75 -29.74 -7.95
N ASN A 290 -2.55 -29.12 -8.03
CA ASN A 290 -1.65 -28.99 -6.89
C ASN A 290 -2.26 -28.03 -5.84
N ALA A 291 -2.49 -28.51 -4.62
CA ALA A 291 -3.13 -27.75 -3.57
C ALA A 291 -2.29 -26.54 -3.12
N ASP A 292 -0.97 -26.70 -3.01
CA ASP A 292 -0.09 -25.62 -2.58
C ASP A 292 -0.01 -24.52 -3.65
N THR A 293 0.14 -24.91 -4.92
CA THR A 293 0.08 -23.98 -6.07
C THR A 293 -1.26 -23.25 -6.12
N ARG A 294 -2.38 -23.95 -5.92
CA ARG A 294 -3.71 -23.34 -5.89
C ARG A 294 -3.84 -22.34 -4.74
N ASN A 295 -3.38 -22.70 -3.55
CA ASN A 295 -3.46 -21.88 -2.36
C ASN A 295 -2.66 -20.58 -2.51
N ILE A 296 -1.39 -20.65 -2.96
CA ILE A 296 -0.56 -19.46 -3.12
C ILE A 296 -1.12 -18.52 -4.21
N ILE A 297 -1.61 -19.06 -5.33
CA ILE A 297 -2.22 -18.25 -6.38
C ILE A 297 -3.53 -17.61 -5.89
N SER A 298 -4.32 -18.30 -5.07
CA SER A 298 -5.51 -17.72 -4.43
C SER A 298 -5.17 -16.54 -3.51
N VAL A 299 -4.11 -16.64 -2.73
CA VAL A 299 -3.62 -15.53 -1.88
C VAL A 299 -3.12 -14.36 -2.73
N ILE A 300 -2.41 -14.64 -3.82
CA ILE A 300 -1.96 -13.61 -4.78
C ILE A 300 -3.17 -12.93 -5.42
N LEU A 301 -4.18 -13.67 -5.87
CA LEU A 301 -5.41 -13.11 -6.43
C LEU A 301 -6.08 -12.17 -5.42
N SER A 302 -6.27 -12.60 -4.17
CA SER A 302 -6.87 -11.76 -3.12
C SER A 302 -6.14 -10.42 -2.93
N ARG A 303 -4.81 -10.42 -3.01
CA ARG A 303 -4.01 -9.20 -2.98
C ARG A 303 -4.24 -8.33 -4.21
N THR A 304 -4.27 -8.94 -5.39
CA THR A 304 -4.46 -8.25 -6.68
C THR A 304 -5.84 -7.59 -6.76
N ILE A 305 -6.89 -8.30 -6.39
CA ILE A 305 -8.27 -7.79 -6.36
C ILE A 305 -8.36 -6.50 -5.55
N ARG A 306 -7.65 -6.43 -4.43
CA ARG A 306 -7.64 -5.21 -3.60
C ARG A 306 -7.16 -3.97 -4.36
N SER A 307 -6.26 -4.13 -5.34
CA SER A 307 -5.74 -3.03 -6.15
C SER A 307 -6.69 -2.64 -7.30
N CYS A 308 -7.66 -3.49 -7.62
CA CYS A 308 -8.62 -3.29 -8.69
C CYS A 308 -9.92 -2.58 -8.23
N ARG A 309 -10.03 -2.21 -6.94
CA ARG A 309 -11.21 -1.52 -6.41
C ARG A 309 -11.36 -0.14 -7.05
N ALA A 310 -12.61 0.22 -7.35
CA ALA A 310 -12.93 1.60 -7.63
C ALA A 310 -12.53 2.44 -6.41
N THR A 311 -11.64 3.38 -6.60
CA THR A 311 -11.30 4.37 -5.55
C THR A 311 -12.38 5.44 -5.59
N THR A 312 -13.11 5.57 -4.50
CA THR A 312 -13.94 6.75 -4.24
C THR A 312 -13.07 7.92 -3.85
#